data_f3ca9aff244fb2cbf30e13ed0bc2d1af
#
_entry.id   f3ca9aff244fb2cbf30e13ed0bc2d1af
#
_cell.length_a   1.000
_cell.length_b   1.000
_cell.length_c   1.000
_cell.angle_alpha   90.00
_cell.angle_beta   90.00
_cell.angle_gamma   90.00
#
_symmetry.space_group_name_H-M   'P 1'
#
loop_
_entity.id
_entity.type
_entity.pdbx_description
1 polymer ?
#
loop_
_entity_poly.entity_id
_entity_poly.type
_entity_poly.pdbx_seq_one_letter_code
_entity_poly.pdbx_strand_id
1 'polypeptide(L)'
;MRWRKLISKSTDITLTLTTVQHAEGTERFVVTHPARLDFKNGTYYITYTDTERNIIVIKPDSVRISKPDSQSALVFEQSAEHVSNYMTPAGKMSVSVFTHKLLNCFEKERRIFIKYRLTFNGGAWTDNDLTIKGEWK
;
A
#
# COMPACT_ATOMS: atom_id res chain seq x y z
N MET A 1 -23.83 -13.47 -15.19
CA MET A 1 -23.66 -12.51 -15.68
C MET A 1 -22.46 -12.16 -16.42
N ARG A 2 -22.44 -12.15 -17.65
CA ARG A 2 -21.35 -11.89 -18.39
C ARG A 2 -20.98 -10.45 -18.40
N TRP A 3 -21.81 -9.61 -18.06
CA TRP A 3 -21.49 -8.23 -18.01
C TRP A 3 -20.37 -7.98 -17.03
N ARG A 4 -20.09 -8.95 -16.23
CA ARG A 4 -19.07 -8.83 -15.28
C ARG A 4 -17.73 -8.54 -15.85
N LYS A 5 -17.46 -8.92 -17.06
CA LYS A 5 -16.25 -8.59 -17.62
C LYS A 5 -16.08 -7.15 -17.82
N LEU A 6 -17.15 -6.43 -17.87
CA LEU A 6 -17.07 -5.03 -18.09
C LEU A 6 -16.45 -4.34 -16.91
N ILE A 7 -16.35 -5.04 -15.81
CA ILE A 7 -15.80 -4.48 -14.62
C ILE A 7 -14.31 -4.27 -14.72
N SER A 8 -13.70 -4.86 -15.75
CA SER A 8 -12.27 -4.71 -15.92
C SER A 8 -11.85 -3.42 -16.55
N LYS A 9 -12.57 -2.34 -16.37
CA LYS A 9 -12.15 -1.10 -16.95
C LYS A 9 -11.51 -0.19 -15.92
N SER A 10 -10.67 0.70 -16.41
CA SER A 10 -9.97 1.66 -15.60
C SER A 10 -10.87 2.82 -15.23
N THR A 11 -10.69 3.34 -14.05
CA THR A 11 -11.42 4.49 -13.56
C THR A 11 -10.45 5.47 -12.94
N ASP A 12 -10.64 6.75 -13.22
CA ASP A 12 -9.79 7.76 -12.61
C ASP A 12 -10.31 8.06 -11.21
N ILE A 13 -9.41 8.09 -10.25
CA ILE A 13 -9.75 8.38 -8.86
C ILE A 13 -8.74 9.35 -8.27
N THR A 14 -9.05 9.89 -7.11
CA THR A 14 -8.11 10.64 -6.30
C THR A 14 -7.71 9.73 -5.15
N LEU A 15 -6.42 9.45 -5.04
CA LEU A 15 -5.89 8.57 -4.00
C LEU A 15 -5.30 9.42 -2.88
N THR A 16 -5.70 9.16 -1.65
CA THR A 16 -5.11 9.81 -0.48
C THR A 16 -4.48 8.75 0.40
N LEU A 17 -3.23 8.95 0.73
CA LEU A 17 -2.49 8.08 1.64
C LEU A 17 -2.19 8.88 2.90
N THR A 18 -2.66 8.39 4.03
CA THR A 18 -2.39 9.02 5.32
C THR A 18 -1.57 8.05 6.16
N THR A 19 -0.40 8.47 6.59
CA THR A 19 0.45 7.65 7.44
C THR A 19 0.67 8.38 8.76
N VAL A 20 0.41 7.69 9.86
CA VAL A 20 0.73 8.21 11.18
C VAL A 20 1.87 7.34 11.70
N GLN A 21 3.02 7.94 11.91
CA GLN A 21 4.21 7.22 12.33
C GLN A 21 4.47 7.47 13.83
N HIS A 22 4.65 6.38 14.57
CA HIS A 22 4.91 6.43 15.99
C HIS A 22 6.33 5.93 16.23
N ALA A 23 7.20 6.83 16.64
CA ALA A 23 8.59 6.51 16.97
C ALA A 23 8.94 7.25 18.24
N GLU A 24 9.71 8.35 18.14
CA GLU A 24 10.01 9.16 19.32
C GLU A 24 8.97 10.25 19.52
N GLY A 25 7.89 10.16 18.84
CA GLY A 25 6.78 11.08 18.86
C GLY A 25 5.82 10.60 17.82
N THR A 26 4.86 11.42 17.46
CA THR A 26 3.85 11.06 16.47
C THR A 26 3.94 12.06 15.33
N GLU A 27 4.11 11.54 14.12
CA GLU A 27 4.13 12.38 12.92
C GLU A 27 3.06 11.88 11.95
N ARG A 28 2.41 12.82 11.28
CA ARG A 28 1.36 12.50 10.34
C ARG A 28 1.72 13.03 8.97
N PHE A 29 1.62 12.15 7.97
CA PHE A 29 1.92 12.49 6.60
C PHE A 29 0.68 12.22 5.75
N VAL A 30 0.28 13.19 4.95
CA VAL A 30 -0.86 13.03 4.06
C VAL A 30 -0.42 13.42 2.65
N VAL A 31 -0.59 12.51 1.71
CA VAL A 31 -0.30 12.80 0.31
C VAL A 31 -1.51 12.42 -0.53
N THR A 32 -1.75 13.18 -1.58
CA THR A 32 -2.88 12.96 -2.48
C THR A 32 -2.36 12.95 -3.90
N HIS A 33 -2.79 11.96 -4.66
CA HIS A 33 -2.36 11.80 -6.05
C HIS A 33 -3.53 11.47 -6.95
N PRO A 34 -3.54 11.98 -8.18
CA PRO A 34 -4.43 11.41 -9.19
C PRO A 34 -3.96 9.99 -9.43
N ALA A 35 -4.89 9.08 -9.58
CA ALA A 35 -4.56 7.67 -9.72
C ALA A 35 -5.56 6.99 -10.64
N ARG A 36 -5.21 5.78 -11.06
CA ARG A 36 -6.08 4.97 -11.89
C ARG A 36 -6.39 3.69 -11.13
N LEU A 37 -7.68 3.36 -11.08
CA LEU A 37 -8.16 2.15 -10.42
C LEU A 37 -8.60 1.14 -11.45
N ASP A 38 -8.07 -0.07 -11.36
CA ASP A 38 -8.46 -1.18 -12.21
C ASP A 38 -8.96 -2.31 -11.33
N PHE A 39 -9.95 -3.06 -11.79
CA PHE A 39 -10.45 -4.22 -11.09
C PHE A 39 -10.41 -5.40 -12.02
N LYS A 40 -9.78 -6.50 -11.59
CA LYS A 40 -9.61 -7.66 -12.43
C LYS A 40 -9.50 -8.91 -11.58
N ASN A 41 -10.35 -9.88 -11.85
CA ASN A 41 -10.32 -11.17 -11.13
C ASN A 41 -10.34 -11.04 -9.61
N GLY A 42 -11.18 -10.13 -9.10
CA GLY A 42 -11.33 -9.97 -7.66
C GLY A 42 -10.22 -9.14 -7.00
N THR A 43 -9.32 -8.59 -7.79
CA THR A 43 -8.20 -7.82 -7.29
C THR A 43 -8.28 -6.39 -7.79
N TYR A 44 -8.04 -5.42 -6.91
CA TYR A 44 -7.98 -4.02 -7.29
C TYR A 44 -6.53 -3.62 -7.47
N TYR A 45 -6.28 -2.79 -8.47
CA TYR A 45 -4.95 -2.26 -8.75
C TYR A 45 -5.06 -0.76 -8.82
N ILE A 46 -4.28 -0.05 -8.00
CA ILE A 46 -4.23 1.41 -8.05
C ILE A 46 -2.84 1.80 -8.52
N THR A 47 -2.79 2.53 -9.63
CA THR A 47 -1.51 2.99 -10.18
C THR A 47 -1.44 4.49 -10.07
N TYR A 48 -0.34 4.98 -9.53
CA TYR A 48 -0.11 6.43 -9.43
C TYR A 48 1.38 6.71 -9.55
N THR A 49 1.73 7.97 -9.80
CA THR A 49 3.12 8.37 -9.95
C THR A 49 3.43 9.50 -9.00
N ASP A 50 4.50 9.34 -8.22
CA ASP A 50 5.08 10.43 -7.45
C ASP A 50 6.41 10.76 -8.14
N THR A 51 7.56 10.40 -7.58
CA THR A 51 8.82 10.51 -8.30
C THR A 51 9.02 9.32 -9.22
N GLU A 52 8.26 8.24 -9.01
CA GLU A 52 8.31 7.05 -9.85
C GLU A 52 6.94 6.40 -9.82
N ARG A 53 6.76 5.39 -10.64
CA ARG A 53 5.49 4.69 -10.72
C ARG A 53 5.28 3.81 -9.50
N ASN A 54 4.07 3.82 -8.97
CA ASN A 54 3.68 3.02 -7.82
C ASN A 54 2.44 2.20 -8.18
N ILE A 55 2.39 0.97 -7.68
CA ILE A 55 1.22 0.11 -7.87
C ILE A 55 0.81 -0.44 -6.52
N ILE A 56 -0.46 -0.23 -6.17
CA ILE A 56 -1.04 -0.82 -4.97
C ILE A 56 -1.95 -1.95 -5.41
N VAL A 57 -1.66 -3.17 -4.97
CA VAL A 57 -2.46 -4.34 -5.30
C VAL A 57 -3.27 -4.72 -4.08
N ILE A 58 -4.58 -4.71 -4.22
CA ILE A 58 -5.49 -4.95 -3.10
C ILE A 58 -6.27 -6.23 -3.34
N LYS A 59 -5.98 -7.24 -2.52
CA LYS A 59 -6.70 -8.51 -2.50
C LYS A 59 -7.51 -8.57 -1.23
N PRO A 60 -8.44 -9.52 -1.09
CA PRO A 60 -9.29 -9.56 0.11
C PRO A 60 -8.50 -9.61 1.42
N ASP A 61 -7.37 -10.29 1.45
CA ASP A 61 -6.61 -10.50 2.67
C ASP A 61 -5.19 -9.97 2.65
N SER A 62 -4.82 -9.21 1.63
CA SER A 62 -3.47 -8.65 1.56
C SER A 62 -3.43 -7.39 0.72
N VAL A 63 -2.46 -6.55 1.00
CA VAL A 63 -2.20 -5.33 0.24
C VAL A 63 -0.72 -5.28 -0.05
N ARG A 64 -0.37 -4.98 -1.29
CA ARG A 64 1.03 -4.85 -1.68
C ARG A 64 1.23 -3.48 -2.31
N ILE A 65 2.22 -2.75 -1.84
CA ILE A 65 2.59 -1.46 -2.42
C ILE A 65 3.97 -1.63 -3.03
N SER A 66 4.08 -1.47 -4.34
CA SER A 66 5.34 -1.69 -5.02
C SER A 66 5.75 -0.51 -5.87
N LYS A 67 7.06 -0.36 -6.03
CA LYS A 67 7.67 0.60 -6.94
C LYS A 67 8.47 -0.23 -7.94
N PRO A 68 7.87 -0.62 -9.06
CA PRO A 68 8.53 -1.54 -10.01
C PRO A 68 9.88 -1.05 -10.51
N ASP A 69 10.03 0.25 -10.71
CA ASP A 69 11.27 0.79 -11.25
C ASP A 69 12.43 0.68 -10.26
N SER A 70 12.14 0.71 -8.97
CA SER A 70 13.13 0.54 -7.92
C SER A 70 13.18 -0.89 -7.40
N GLN A 71 12.32 -1.76 -7.91
CA GLN A 71 12.21 -3.16 -7.48
C GLN A 71 11.98 -3.29 -5.98
N SER A 72 11.17 -2.39 -5.42
CA SER A 72 10.86 -2.44 -4.00
C SER A 72 9.38 -2.72 -3.78
N ALA A 73 9.05 -3.36 -2.67
CA ALA A 73 7.67 -3.67 -2.35
C ALA A 73 7.49 -3.81 -0.85
N LEU A 74 6.32 -3.38 -0.36
CA LEU A 74 5.89 -3.65 0.99
C LEU A 74 4.65 -4.52 0.89
N VAL A 75 4.61 -5.60 1.64
CA VAL A 75 3.48 -6.53 1.63
C VAL A 75 2.84 -6.54 3.01
N PHE A 76 1.53 -6.32 3.05
CA PHE A 76 0.76 -6.31 4.29
C PHE A 76 -0.22 -7.46 4.30
N GLU A 77 -0.09 -8.32 5.29
CA GLU A 77 -0.97 -9.45 5.45
C GLU A 77 -1.14 -9.66 6.94
N GLN A 78 -2.37 -9.71 7.41
CA GLN A 78 -2.69 -9.74 8.85
C GLN A 78 -1.89 -10.80 9.60
N SER A 79 -1.23 -10.36 10.68
CA SER A 79 -0.46 -11.22 11.57
C SER A 79 0.71 -11.94 10.90
N ALA A 80 1.20 -11.41 9.80
CA ALA A 80 2.32 -12.00 9.08
C ALA A 80 3.46 -11.01 8.92
N GLU A 81 4.66 -11.52 8.79
CA GLU A 81 5.85 -10.73 8.54
C GLU A 81 6.35 -10.99 7.13
N HIS A 82 6.68 -9.92 6.42
CA HIS A 82 7.25 -10.01 5.08
C HIS A 82 8.53 -9.20 5.02
N VAL A 83 9.57 -9.77 4.44
CA VAL A 83 10.88 -9.13 4.36
C VAL A 83 11.18 -8.81 2.90
N SER A 84 11.64 -7.59 2.64
CA SER A 84 12.05 -7.15 1.32
C SER A 84 13.45 -6.57 1.41
N ASN A 85 14.22 -6.71 0.34
CA ASN A 85 15.54 -6.16 0.26
C ASN A 85 15.58 -5.02 -0.74
N TYR A 86 16.13 -3.89 -0.35
CA TYR A 86 16.23 -2.71 -1.19
C TYR A 86 17.70 -2.42 -1.44
N MET A 87 18.03 -2.01 -2.67
CA MET A 87 19.38 -1.55 -2.97
C MET A 87 19.43 -0.06 -2.74
N THR A 88 20.42 0.38 -1.99
CA THR A 88 20.64 1.81 -1.74
C THR A 88 22.07 2.14 -2.14
N PRO A 89 22.41 3.43 -2.28
CA PRO A 89 23.80 3.81 -2.55
C PRO A 89 24.76 3.31 -1.49
N ALA A 90 24.27 3.09 -0.26
CA ALA A 90 25.10 2.60 0.83
C ALA A 90 25.11 1.08 0.90
N GLY A 91 24.46 0.39 -0.03
CA GLY A 91 24.42 -1.07 -0.07
C GLY A 91 23.01 -1.61 0.09
N LYS A 92 22.91 -2.91 0.33
CA LYS A 92 21.63 -3.57 0.47
C LYS A 92 21.00 -3.29 1.83
N MET A 93 19.73 -2.96 1.85
CA MET A 93 18.98 -2.73 3.07
C MET A 93 17.84 -3.72 3.16
N SER A 94 17.67 -4.34 4.31
CA SER A 94 16.57 -5.26 4.57
C SER A 94 15.48 -4.53 5.31
N VAL A 95 14.24 -4.66 4.84
CA VAL A 95 13.07 -4.04 5.48
C VAL A 95 12.08 -5.14 5.79
N SER A 96 11.66 -5.22 7.05
CA SER A 96 10.68 -6.20 7.49
C SER A 96 9.40 -5.47 7.87
N VAL A 97 8.27 -5.99 7.41
CA VAL A 97 6.94 -5.44 7.70
C VAL A 97 6.15 -6.50 8.47
N PHE A 98 5.75 -6.18 9.69
CA PHE A 98 4.83 -7.03 10.43
C PHE A 98 3.49 -6.32 10.52
N THR A 99 2.44 -6.92 9.98
CA THR A 99 1.11 -6.31 9.97
C THR A 99 0.32 -6.75 11.18
N HIS A 100 0.05 -5.80 12.09
CA HIS A 100 -0.76 -6.09 13.28
C HIS A 100 -2.24 -6.15 12.93
N LYS A 101 -2.69 -5.30 12.01
CA LYS A 101 -4.10 -5.23 11.67
C LYS A 101 -4.30 -4.77 10.25
N LEU A 102 -5.15 -5.45 9.52
CA LEU A 102 -5.51 -5.09 8.17
C LEU A 102 -7.03 -5.07 8.08
N LEU A 103 -7.61 -3.90 7.91
CA LEU A 103 -9.04 -3.75 7.72
C LEU A 103 -9.27 -3.31 6.28
N ASN A 104 -9.73 -4.24 5.47
CA ASN A 104 -9.98 -3.98 4.07
C ASN A 104 -11.45 -3.69 3.82
N CYS A 105 -11.78 -2.41 3.73
CA CYS A 105 -13.14 -1.96 3.41
C CYS A 105 -13.18 -1.33 2.04
N PHE A 106 -12.25 -1.73 1.17
CA PHE A 106 -12.12 -1.07 -0.12
C PHE A 106 -13.31 -1.28 -1.03
N GLU A 107 -13.86 -2.46 -1.02
CA GLU A 107 -14.98 -2.77 -1.90
C GLU A 107 -16.19 -1.88 -1.61
N LYS A 108 -16.50 -1.65 -0.34
CA LYS A 108 -17.66 -0.86 0.04
C LYS A 108 -17.36 0.63 0.23
N GLU A 109 -16.22 0.94 0.80
CA GLU A 109 -15.92 2.32 1.20
C GLU A 109 -14.71 2.91 0.50
N ARG A 110 -14.04 2.15 -0.34
CA ARG A 110 -12.80 2.57 -0.98
C ARG A 110 -11.76 2.99 0.03
N ARG A 111 -11.72 2.29 1.15
CA ARG A 111 -10.82 2.62 2.24
C ARG A 111 -10.20 1.36 2.82
N ILE A 112 -8.90 1.42 3.14
CA ILE A 112 -8.17 0.36 3.81
C ILE A 112 -7.40 0.97 4.96
N PHE A 113 -7.41 0.30 6.11
CA PHE A 113 -6.62 0.72 7.25
C PHE A 113 -5.64 -0.39 7.61
N ILE A 114 -4.36 -0.04 7.76
CA ILE A 114 -3.30 -1.00 8.08
C ILE A 114 -2.48 -0.48 9.25
N LYS A 115 -2.32 -1.32 10.27
CA LYS A 115 -1.46 -1.00 11.40
C LYS A 115 -0.28 -1.96 11.32
N TYR A 116 0.93 -1.43 11.19
CA TYR A 116 2.09 -2.28 10.96
C TYR A 116 3.36 -1.74 11.60
N ARG A 117 4.33 -2.64 11.80
CA ARG A 117 5.66 -2.28 12.27
C ARG A 117 6.64 -2.46 11.12
N LEU A 118 7.48 -1.45 10.93
CA LEU A 118 8.51 -1.46 9.91
C LEU A 118 9.85 -1.53 10.62
N THR A 119 10.67 -2.55 10.31
CA THR A 119 11.97 -2.74 10.92
C THR A 119 13.04 -2.68 9.85
N PHE A 120 14.12 -1.92 10.14
CA PHE A 120 15.21 -1.72 9.19
C PHE A 120 16.42 -2.55 9.62
N ASN A 121 16.91 -3.42 8.76
CA ASN A 121 18.09 -4.26 9.00
C ASN A 121 18.08 -4.97 10.34
N GLY A 122 16.88 -5.37 10.81
CA GLY A 122 16.75 -6.07 12.07
C GLY A 122 16.99 -5.21 13.30
N GLY A 123 17.07 -3.90 13.14
CA GLY A 123 17.37 -2.98 14.26
C GLY A 123 16.27 -1.97 14.52
N ALA A 124 16.48 -0.74 14.07
CA ALA A 124 15.52 0.34 14.30
C ALA A 124 14.15 0.01 13.71
N TRP A 125 13.08 0.40 14.41
CA TRP A 125 11.74 0.13 13.95
C TRP A 125 10.79 1.30 14.24
N THR A 126 9.69 1.33 13.49
CA THR A 126 8.63 2.31 13.71
C THR A 126 7.28 1.58 13.61
N ASP A 127 6.31 2.06 14.40
CA ASP A 127 4.93 1.59 14.26
C ASP A 127 4.17 2.63 13.44
N ASN A 128 3.37 2.14 12.51
CA ASN A 128 2.70 3.01 11.54
C ASN A 128 1.25 2.64 11.37
N ASP A 129 0.43 3.67 11.19
CA ASP A 129 -0.97 3.49 10.82
C ASP A 129 -1.11 4.08 9.43
N LEU A 130 -1.50 3.26 8.46
CA LEU A 130 -1.67 3.69 7.07
C LEU A 130 -3.13 3.61 6.68
N THR A 131 -3.66 4.69 6.16
CA THR A 131 -5.00 4.70 5.57
C THR A 131 -4.85 4.95 4.08
N ILE A 132 -5.45 4.07 3.29
CA ILE A 132 -5.50 4.19 1.83
C ILE A 132 -6.94 4.52 1.48
N LYS A 133 -7.16 5.65 0.82
CA LYS A 133 -8.50 6.08 0.48
C LYS A 133 -8.58 6.49 -0.98
N GLY A 134 -9.57 5.94 -1.69
CA GLY A 134 -9.82 6.29 -3.09
C GLY A 134 -11.13 7.03 -3.21
N GLU A 135 -11.15 8.13 -3.97
CA GLU A 135 -12.36 8.88 -4.22
C GLU A 135 -12.53 9.06 -5.71
N TRP A 136 -13.79 9.02 -6.16
CA TRP A 136 -14.08 9.21 -7.58
C TRP A 136 -13.79 10.65 -7.97
N LYS A 137 -13.28 10.81 -9.16
CA LYS A 137 -13.05 12.16 -9.68
C LYS A 137 -14.32 12.72 -10.32
#